data_d0dc68debbf3b60347fbf3a32109938a
#
_entry.id   d0dc68debbf3b60347fbf3a32109938a
#
_cell.length_a   1.000
_cell.length_b   1.000
_cell.length_c   1.000
_cell.angle_alpha   90.00
_cell.angle_beta   90.00
_cell.angle_gamma   90.00
#
_symmetry.space_group_name_H-M   'P 1'
#
loop_
_entity.id
_entity.type
_entity.pdbx_description
1 polymer ?
#
loop_
_entity_poly.entity_id
_entity_poly.type
_entity_poly.pdbx_seq_one_letter_code
_entity_poly.pdbx_strand_id
1 'polypeptide(L)'
;MSSATVSLSIPTTRPEVTAALMVETGLSPDVLRDLVHRFYGCVRADAVLGPIFAARITDWAVHLEQMVTFWSSIALMTGQCHGRPVPAHTPLPINAAHFDRWLALFRAIAVDTCTPAGALHLIERAERIAHSLHIAVQSAQSDPVAPPKLFF
;
A
#
# COMPACT_ATOMS: atom_id res chain seq x y z
N MET A 1 14.94 14.48 -32.94
CA MET A 1 14.13 13.64 -32.00
C MET A 1 14.56 13.96 -30.59
N SER A 2 13.73 14.67 -29.87
CA SER A 2 13.98 14.87 -28.46
C SER A 2 13.64 13.56 -27.74
N SER A 3 14.65 12.85 -27.27
CA SER A 3 14.43 11.82 -26.30
C SER A 3 13.85 12.50 -25.06
N ALA A 4 12.58 12.28 -24.80
CA ALA A 4 12.00 12.72 -23.56
C ALA A 4 12.74 12.01 -22.44
N THR A 5 13.63 12.70 -21.80
CA THR A 5 14.26 12.22 -20.58
C THR A 5 13.14 12.26 -19.54
N VAL A 6 12.58 11.10 -19.25
CA VAL A 6 11.66 10.97 -18.11
C VAL A 6 12.52 11.25 -16.89
N SER A 7 12.38 12.44 -16.34
CA SER A 7 13.02 12.79 -15.09
C SER A 7 12.37 11.94 -14.01
N LEU A 8 13.10 10.92 -13.54
CA LEU A 8 12.68 10.13 -12.41
C LEU A 8 12.80 11.00 -11.17
N SER A 9 11.70 11.62 -10.77
CA SER A 9 11.63 12.39 -9.51
C SER A 9 11.56 11.48 -8.28
N ILE A 10 11.53 10.17 -8.48
CA ILE A 10 11.48 9.18 -7.41
C ILE A 10 12.84 8.49 -7.26
N PRO A 11 13.38 8.40 -6.02
CA PRO A 11 14.58 7.61 -5.77
C PRO A 11 14.33 6.15 -6.11
N THR A 12 15.24 5.53 -6.86
CA THR A 12 15.14 4.12 -7.21
C THR A 12 16.53 3.49 -7.34
N THR A 13 16.66 2.25 -6.87
CA THR A 13 17.84 1.42 -7.06
C THR A 13 17.82 0.70 -8.41
N ARG A 14 16.70 0.78 -9.14
CA ARG A 14 16.50 0.08 -10.42
C ARG A 14 15.85 1.05 -11.43
N PRO A 15 16.61 2.09 -11.88
CA PRO A 15 15.98 3.15 -12.70
C PRO A 15 15.36 2.66 -14.00
N GLU A 16 15.96 1.67 -14.66
CA GLU A 16 15.45 1.14 -15.92
C GLU A 16 14.14 0.37 -15.73
N VAL A 17 14.08 -0.45 -14.69
CA VAL A 17 12.86 -1.23 -14.35
C VAL A 17 11.75 -0.29 -13.91
N THR A 18 12.06 0.68 -13.07
CA THR A 18 11.09 1.68 -12.61
C THR A 18 10.51 2.47 -13.79
N ALA A 19 11.38 2.95 -14.69
CA ALA A 19 10.93 3.69 -15.87
C ALA A 19 10.03 2.85 -16.78
N ALA A 20 10.40 1.58 -17.01
CA ALA A 20 9.60 0.67 -17.83
C ALA A 20 8.21 0.43 -17.21
N LEU A 21 8.15 0.21 -15.90
CA LEU A 21 6.88 0.03 -15.19
C LEU A 21 6.01 1.29 -15.23
N MET A 22 6.60 2.47 -15.10
CA MET A 22 5.86 3.73 -15.22
C MET A 22 5.21 3.88 -16.60
N VAL A 23 5.92 3.53 -17.66
CA VAL A 23 5.39 3.57 -19.03
C VAL A 23 4.28 2.53 -19.21
N GLU A 24 4.51 1.31 -18.78
CA GLU A 24 3.58 0.19 -18.95
C GLU A 24 2.28 0.40 -18.17
N THR A 25 2.36 0.89 -16.96
CA THR A 25 1.21 1.02 -16.06
C THR A 25 0.58 2.40 -16.04
N GLY A 26 1.28 3.43 -16.55
CA GLY A 26 0.85 4.83 -16.40
C GLY A 26 0.97 5.35 -14.97
N LEU A 27 1.58 4.58 -14.06
CA LEU A 27 1.79 5.02 -12.71
C LEU A 27 2.98 5.98 -12.63
N SER A 28 2.90 6.91 -11.70
CA SER A 28 3.96 7.88 -11.42
C SER A 28 4.00 8.17 -9.92
N PRO A 29 5.05 8.82 -9.43
CA PRO A 29 5.08 9.24 -8.02
C PRO A 29 3.87 10.07 -7.61
N ASP A 30 3.42 10.97 -8.48
CA ASP A 30 2.25 11.82 -8.20
C ASP A 30 0.95 11.03 -8.15
N VAL A 31 0.77 10.06 -9.05
CA VAL A 31 -0.41 9.18 -9.06
C VAL A 31 -0.44 8.32 -7.80
N LEU A 32 0.71 7.76 -7.41
CA LEU A 32 0.80 6.92 -6.21
C LEU A 32 0.56 7.74 -4.95
N ARG A 33 1.06 8.97 -4.89
CA ARG A 33 0.81 9.87 -3.76
C ARG A 33 -0.68 10.20 -3.66
N ASP A 34 -1.31 10.55 -4.76
CA ASP A 34 -2.75 10.85 -4.81
C ASP A 34 -3.58 9.63 -4.39
N LEU A 35 -3.24 8.45 -4.90
CA LEU A 35 -3.89 7.19 -4.52
C LEU A 35 -3.78 6.92 -3.01
N VAL A 36 -2.59 7.04 -2.45
CA VAL A 36 -2.36 6.80 -1.01
C VAL A 36 -3.17 7.78 -0.17
N HIS A 37 -3.14 9.06 -0.50
CA HIS A 37 -3.88 10.07 0.26
C HIS A 37 -5.39 9.87 0.18
N ARG A 38 -5.92 9.58 -1.01
CA ARG A 38 -7.35 9.32 -1.19
C ARG A 38 -7.80 8.03 -0.50
N PHE A 39 -7.01 6.98 -0.63
CA PHE A 39 -7.32 5.69 -0.03
C PHE A 39 -7.39 5.79 1.50
N TYR A 40 -6.37 6.35 2.12
CA TYR A 40 -6.38 6.52 3.58
C TYR A 40 -7.40 7.55 4.06
N GLY A 41 -7.74 8.52 3.25
CA GLY A 41 -8.89 9.40 3.50
C GLY A 41 -10.18 8.62 3.62
N CYS A 42 -10.41 7.68 2.72
CA CYS A 42 -11.58 6.78 2.77
C CYS A 42 -11.52 5.83 3.96
N VAL A 43 -10.36 5.25 4.26
CA VAL A 43 -10.17 4.37 5.42
C VAL A 43 -10.49 5.10 6.72
N ARG A 44 -9.99 6.33 6.88
CA ARG A 44 -10.22 7.14 8.08
C ARG A 44 -11.69 7.52 8.26
N ALA A 45 -12.39 7.73 7.16
CA ALA A 45 -13.82 8.05 7.17
C ALA A 45 -14.70 6.81 7.29
N ASP A 46 -14.15 5.61 7.10
CA ASP A 46 -14.91 4.37 7.14
C ASP A 46 -15.30 4.04 8.58
N ALA A 47 -16.59 3.70 8.78
CA ALA A 47 -17.13 3.44 10.11
C ALA A 47 -16.50 2.23 10.81
N VAL A 48 -16.02 1.26 10.02
CA VAL A 48 -15.42 0.02 10.54
C VAL A 48 -13.92 0.14 10.65
N LEU A 49 -13.24 0.54 9.57
CA LEU A 49 -11.78 0.59 9.52
C LEU A 49 -11.20 1.83 10.21
N GLY A 50 -11.89 2.96 10.17
CA GLY A 50 -11.40 4.21 10.74
C GLY A 50 -10.95 4.08 12.19
N PRO A 51 -11.77 3.54 13.10
CA PRO A 51 -11.37 3.35 14.50
C PRO A 51 -10.19 2.41 14.69
N ILE A 52 -10.10 1.35 13.87
CA ILE A 52 -9.00 0.37 13.94
C ILE A 52 -7.67 1.04 13.60
N PHE A 53 -7.65 1.82 12.51
CA PHE A 53 -6.43 2.54 12.10
C PHE A 53 -6.10 3.69 13.04
N ALA A 54 -7.10 4.43 13.53
CA ALA A 54 -6.91 5.54 14.47
C ALA A 54 -6.24 5.07 15.77
N ALA A 55 -6.54 3.87 16.23
CA ALA A 55 -5.93 3.30 17.43
C ALA A 55 -4.44 2.97 17.24
N ARG A 56 -3.96 2.85 15.99
CA ARG A 56 -2.59 2.45 15.68
C ARG A 56 -1.72 3.58 15.15
N ILE A 57 -2.31 4.51 14.42
CA ILE A 57 -1.57 5.56 13.74
C ILE A 57 -1.74 6.86 14.52
N THR A 58 -0.64 7.36 15.06
CA THR A 58 -0.62 8.61 15.82
C THR A 58 -0.19 9.79 14.97
N ASP A 59 0.68 9.57 13.98
CA ASP A 59 1.16 10.61 13.06
C ASP A 59 0.81 10.21 11.63
N TRP A 60 -0.30 10.74 11.13
CA TRP A 60 -0.79 10.44 9.79
C TRP A 60 0.12 10.97 8.69
N ALA A 61 0.75 12.12 8.88
CA ALA A 61 1.64 12.69 7.88
C ALA A 61 2.84 11.76 7.64
N VAL A 62 3.47 11.27 8.69
CA VAL A 62 4.57 10.32 8.60
C VAL A 62 4.11 9.00 8.00
N HIS A 63 2.96 8.49 8.43
CA HIS A 63 2.41 7.23 7.93
C HIS A 63 2.13 7.30 6.42
N LEU A 64 1.50 8.38 5.95
CA LEU A 64 1.20 8.55 4.53
C LEU A 64 2.47 8.59 3.68
N GLU A 65 3.53 9.27 4.13
CA GLU A 65 4.82 9.28 3.42
C GLU A 65 5.45 7.87 3.38
N GLN A 66 5.38 7.13 4.48
CA GLN A 66 5.83 5.74 4.51
C GLN A 66 5.04 4.86 3.53
N MET A 67 3.74 5.10 3.40
CA MET A 67 2.90 4.34 2.47
C MET A 67 3.16 4.72 1.01
N VAL A 68 3.46 5.96 0.71
CA VAL A 68 3.89 6.37 -0.64
C VAL A 68 5.19 5.64 -1.01
N THR A 69 6.16 5.60 -0.12
CA THR A 69 7.42 4.86 -0.33
C THR A 69 7.18 3.36 -0.50
N PHE A 70 6.33 2.80 0.35
CA PHE A 70 5.95 1.38 0.29
C PHE A 70 5.31 1.02 -1.06
N TRP A 71 4.27 1.75 -1.47
CA TRP A 71 3.58 1.48 -2.72
C TRP A 71 4.45 1.73 -3.94
N SER A 72 5.32 2.73 -3.89
CA SER A 72 6.30 2.96 -4.95
C SER A 72 7.26 1.77 -5.10
N SER A 73 7.72 1.22 -3.98
CA SER A 73 8.57 0.04 -3.99
C SER A 73 7.85 -1.19 -4.56
N ILE A 74 6.61 -1.41 -4.16
CA ILE A 74 5.78 -2.54 -4.61
C ILE A 74 5.39 -2.40 -6.08
N ALA A 75 4.94 -1.22 -6.50
CA ALA A 75 4.39 -0.99 -7.83
C ALA A 75 5.47 -0.72 -8.88
N LEU A 76 6.53 -0.01 -8.52
CA LEU A 76 7.56 0.46 -9.44
C LEU A 76 8.93 -0.15 -9.18
N MET A 77 9.04 -1.07 -8.24
CA MET A 77 10.26 -1.79 -7.88
C MET A 77 11.44 -0.85 -7.57
N THR A 78 11.18 0.21 -6.82
CA THR A 78 12.20 1.23 -6.51
C THR A 78 13.27 0.72 -5.54
N GLY A 79 12.98 -0.33 -4.76
CA GLY A 79 13.91 -0.87 -3.78
C GLY A 79 14.15 0.02 -2.56
N GLN A 80 13.38 1.10 -2.38
CA GLN A 80 13.54 2.05 -1.28
C GLN A 80 12.86 1.61 0.02
N CYS A 81 11.84 0.75 -0.10
CA CYS A 81 11.18 0.16 1.04
C CYS A 81 11.70 -1.26 1.23
N HIS A 82 12.26 -1.55 2.41
CA HIS A 82 12.80 -2.87 2.72
C HIS A 82 11.71 -3.87 3.16
N GLY A 83 10.45 -3.51 3.04
CA GLY A 83 9.34 -4.41 3.32
C GLY A 83 9.30 -4.89 4.77
N ARG A 84 9.88 -4.14 5.69
CA ARG A 84 9.83 -4.49 7.10
C ARG A 84 8.48 -4.11 7.67
N PRO A 85 7.64 -5.08 8.02
CA PRO A 85 6.42 -4.76 8.73
C PRO A 85 6.76 -4.15 10.08
N VAL A 86 5.99 -3.16 10.49
CA VAL A 86 6.14 -2.57 11.82
C VAL A 86 5.76 -3.63 12.85
N PRO A 87 6.63 -3.95 13.83
CA PRO A 87 6.28 -4.88 14.88
C PRO A 87 5.05 -4.37 15.64
N ALA A 88 3.99 -5.15 15.63
CA ALA A 88 2.81 -4.86 16.44
C ALA A 88 2.96 -5.62 17.76
N HIS A 89 3.00 -4.91 18.89
CA HIS A 89 3.06 -5.53 20.21
C HIS A 89 1.74 -6.19 20.60
N THR A 90 0.64 -5.77 19.99
CA THR A 90 -0.68 -6.37 20.16
C THR A 90 -1.27 -6.74 18.82
N PRO A 91 -1.87 -7.94 18.68
CA PRO A 91 -2.58 -8.29 17.45
C PRO A 91 -3.67 -7.27 17.16
N LEU A 92 -3.79 -6.87 15.89
CA LEU A 92 -4.93 -6.06 15.47
C LEU A 92 -6.21 -6.91 15.53
N PRO A 93 -7.33 -6.37 16.03
CA PRO A 93 -8.60 -7.08 16.03
C PRO A 93 -9.24 -7.04 14.63
N ILE A 94 -8.54 -7.60 13.65
CA ILE A 94 -8.98 -7.63 12.25
C ILE A 94 -9.22 -9.07 11.81
N ASN A 95 -10.23 -9.23 10.97
CA ASN A 95 -10.66 -10.53 10.44
C ASN A 95 -10.85 -10.44 8.92
N ALA A 96 -11.32 -11.54 8.32
CA ALA A 96 -11.53 -11.61 6.87
C ALA A 96 -12.44 -10.48 6.35
N ALA A 97 -13.48 -10.13 7.09
CA ALA A 97 -14.40 -9.07 6.68
C ALA A 97 -13.73 -7.69 6.64
N HIS A 98 -12.81 -7.43 7.55
CA HIS A 98 -12.00 -6.20 7.55
C HIS A 98 -11.07 -6.13 6.34
N PHE A 99 -10.41 -7.23 6.00
CA PHE A 99 -9.56 -7.31 4.80
C PHE A 99 -10.37 -7.15 3.51
N ASP A 100 -11.54 -7.76 3.43
CA ASP A 100 -12.43 -7.62 2.29
C ASP A 100 -12.88 -6.16 2.11
N ARG A 101 -13.20 -5.48 3.21
CA ARG A 101 -13.58 -4.07 3.20
C ARG A 101 -12.43 -3.17 2.77
N TRP A 102 -11.23 -3.42 3.29
CA TRP A 102 -10.02 -2.72 2.89
C TRP A 102 -9.76 -2.86 1.40
N LEU A 103 -9.85 -4.07 0.86
CA LEU A 103 -9.69 -4.33 -0.57
C LEU A 103 -10.77 -3.66 -1.41
N ALA A 104 -12.02 -3.66 -0.97
CA ALA A 104 -13.11 -3.02 -1.69
C ALA A 104 -12.87 -1.50 -1.82
N LEU A 105 -12.43 -0.85 -0.74
CA LEU A 105 -12.06 0.56 -0.76
C LEU A 105 -10.85 0.80 -1.67
N PHE A 106 -9.84 -0.04 -1.59
CA PHE A 106 -8.63 0.08 -2.41
C PHE A 106 -8.96 -0.06 -3.90
N ARG A 107 -9.75 -1.05 -4.29
CA ARG A 107 -10.18 -1.24 -5.69
C ARG A 107 -10.92 -0.02 -6.22
N ALA A 108 -11.85 0.51 -5.45
CA ALA A 108 -12.62 1.68 -5.86
C ALA A 108 -11.73 2.90 -6.12
N ILE A 109 -10.77 3.15 -5.23
CA ILE A 109 -9.85 4.29 -5.37
C ILE A 109 -8.86 4.05 -6.51
N ALA A 110 -8.34 2.83 -6.66
CA ALA A 110 -7.41 2.51 -7.75
C ALA A 110 -8.05 2.70 -9.12
N VAL A 111 -9.29 2.25 -9.30
CA VAL A 111 -10.04 2.41 -10.56
C VAL A 111 -10.30 3.89 -10.86
N ASP A 112 -10.57 4.69 -9.82
CA ASP A 112 -10.87 6.12 -9.97
C ASP A 112 -9.63 6.96 -10.26
N THR A 113 -8.47 6.60 -9.68
CA THR A 113 -7.24 7.40 -9.75
C THR A 113 -6.26 6.99 -10.84
N CYS A 114 -6.32 5.75 -11.31
CA CYS A 114 -5.30 5.17 -12.18
C CYS A 114 -5.85 4.82 -13.57
N THR A 115 -4.94 4.61 -14.53
CA THR A 115 -5.28 3.97 -15.80
C THR A 115 -5.75 2.54 -15.53
N PRO A 116 -6.50 1.90 -16.46
CA PRO A 116 -6.90 0.50 -16.29
C PRO A 116 -5.71 -0.44 -16.02
N ALA A 117 -4.60 -0.26 -16.72
CA ALA A 117 -3.39 -1.06 -16.52
C ALA A 117 -2.77 -0.81 -15.14
N GLY A 118 -2.70 0.45 -14.70
CA GLY A 118 -2.19 0.82 -13.38
C GLY A 118 -3.08 0.30 -12.27
N ALA A 119 -4.39 0.43 -12.41
CA ALA A 119 -5.34 -0.10 -11.42
C ALA A 119 -5.20 -1.61 -11.25
N LEU A 120 -5.17 -2.36 -12.34
CA LEU A 120 -5.00 -3.80 -12.30
C LEU A 120 -3.69 -4.20 -11.61
N HIS A 121 -2.60 -3.54 -11.97
CA HIS A 121 -1.28 -3.76 -11.39
C HIS A 121 -1.26 -3.57 -9.86
N LEU A 122 -1.90 -2.51 -9.38
CA LEU A 122 -1.98 -2.21 -7.95
C LEU A 122 -2.94 -3.14 -7.22
N ILE A 123 -4.10 -3.45 -7.81
CA ILE A 123 -5.11 -4.32 -7.19
C ILE A 123 -4.56 -5.72 -6.99
N GLU A 124 -3.86 -6.29 -7.97
CA GLU A 124 -3.22 -7.60 -7.82
C GLU A 124 -2.25 -7.64 -6.64
N ARG A 125 -1.47 -6.58 -6.47
CA ARG A 125 -0.51 -6.47 -5.37
C ARG A 125 -1.22 -6.28 -4.03
N ALA A 126 -2.27 -5.47 -4.01
CA ALA A 126 -3.08 -5.27 -2.80
C ALA A 126 -3.73 -6.58 -2.33
N GLU A 127 -4.23 -7.39 -3.26
CA GLU A 127 -4.81 -8.69 -2.95
C GLU A 127 -3.79 -9.64 -2.33
N ARG A 128 -2.56 -9.68 -2.85
CA ARG A 128 -1.47 -10.49 -2.31
C ARG A 128 -1.08 -10.03 -0.91
N ILE A 129 -0.98 -8.72 -0.71
CA ILE A 129 -0.64 -8.13 0.59
C ILE A 129 -1.72 -8.46 1.62
N ALA A 130 -2.98 -8.25 1.27
CA ALA A 130 -4.10 -8.55 2.16
C ALA A 130 -4.14 -10.04 2.54
N HIS A 131 -3.92 -10.93 1.58
CA HIS A 131 -3.87 -12.36 1.83
C HIS A 131 -2.74 -12.73 2.78
N SER A 132 -1.53 -12.20 2.57
CA SER A 132 -0.37 -12.44 3.43
C SER A 132 -0.58 -11.92 4.84
N LEU A 133 -1.14 -10.72 4.98
CA LEU A 133 -1.45 -10.13 6.29
C LEU A 133 -2.53 -10.92 7.01
N HIS A 134 -3.55 -11.38 6.30
CA HIS A 134 -4.62 -12.18 6.88
C HIS A 134 -4.07 -13.50 7.45
N ILE A 135 -3.19 -14.18 6.71
CA ILE A 135 -2.52 -15.39 7.19
C ILE A 135 -1.69 -15.08 8.44
N ALA A 136 -0.94 -13.98 8.44
CA ALA A 136 -0.12 -13.58 9.58
C ALA A 136 -0.97 -13.30 10.83
N VAL A 137 -2.11 -12.62 10.67
CA VAL A 137 -3.04 -12.36 11.77
C VAL A 137 -3.64 -13.66 12.32
N GLN A 138 -4.06 -14.57 11.44
CA GLN A 138 -4.58 -15.87 11.85
C GLN A 138 -3.53 -16.69 12.62
N SER A 139 -2.29 -16.70 12.15
CA SER A 139 -1.19 -17.40 12.83
C SER A 139 -0.93 -16.82 14.22
N ALA A 140 -0.96 -15.50 14.37
CA ALA A 140 -0.77 -14.84 15.65
C ALA A 140 -1.91 -15.10 16.63
N GLN A 141 -3.13 -15.24 16.15
CA GLN A 141 -4.29 -15.61 16.98
C GLN A 141 -4.21 -17.06 17.44
N SER A 142 -3.58 -17.92 16.65
CA SER A 142 -3.37 -19.33 16.98
C SER A 142 -2.15 -19.54 17.90
N ASP A 143 -1.15 -18.67 17.82
CA ASP A 143 0.07 -18.67 18.61
C ASP A 143 0.27 -17.30 19.28
N PRO A 144 -0.21 -17.12 20.52
CA PRO A 144 -0.11 -15.84 21.21
C PRO A 144 1.30 -15.39 21.55
N VAL A 145 2.33 -16.22 21.35
CA VAL A 145 3.73 -15.92 21.68
C VAL A 145 4.40 -15.08 20.57
N ALA A 146 3.92 -15.18 19.34
CA ALA A 146 4.50 -14.45 18.20
C ALA A 146 3.49 -13.42 17.64
N PRO A 147 3.58 -12.14 18.02
CA PRO A 147 2.70 -11.12 17.45
C PRO A 147 2.95 -10.94 15.95
N PRO A 148 1.90 -10.69 15.15
CA PRO A 148 2.06 -10.50 13.72
C PRO A 148 2.85 -9.23 13.41
N LYS A 149 3.64 -9.28 12.35
CA LYS A 149 4.30 -8.11 11.79
C LYS A 149 3.38 -7.51 10.73
N LEU A 150 2.92 -6.29 10.93
CA LEU A 150 1.96 -5.63 10.07
C LEU A 150 2.56 -4.34 9.47
N PHE A 151 2.13 -4.03 8.24
CA PHE A 151 2.54 -2.82 7.52
C PHE A 151 1.63 -1.65 7.90
N PHE A 152 1.85 -1.06 9.05
CA PHE A 152 1.10 0.12 9.45
C PHE A 152 2.01 1.24 9.92
#